data_de8acec8006ac36cb878535eba663545
#
_entry.id   de8acec8006ac36cb878535eba663545
#
_cell.length_a   1.000
_cell.length_b   1.000
_cell.length_c   1.000
_cell.angle_alpha   90.00
_cell.angle_beta   90.00
_cell.angle_gamma   90.00
#
_symmetry.space_group_name_H-M   'P 1'
#
loop_
_entity.id
_entity.type
_entity.pdbx_description
1 polymer ?
#
loop_
_entity_poly.entity_id
_entity_poly.type
_entity_poly.pdbx_seq_one_letter_code
_entity_poly.pdbx_strand_id
1 'polypeptide(L)'
;MTVTGEASAQRAAATPLQARSIVRAPAPAGVDAPFAIAPRSGATPWMNLLCKFADVAAEPRTPAAVQTMMRATYPGLAHYFREGSYNTVDTTNMVTVTRWYTMLGSRASYGADTGRLFDDCTAAADADVHFPTFYGINLFFNDSFGCCAFGGMLPARKDGQDKTFGVTWLPSFVEHNTVAHEMGHGYGLPHSGAAVGGEYNDAWDVMGSAVCGVDQEIACVGAGTIAFHKDALGWIAPACA
;
A
#
# COMPACT_ATOMS: atom_id res chain seq x y z
N MET A 1 42.01 -54.18 8.74
CA MET A 1 42.39 -53.31 7.65
C MET A 1 41.23 -52.40 7.33
N THR A 2 41.33 -51.16 7.82
CA THR A 2 40.33 -50.13 7.69
C THR A 2 40.78 -49.18 6.62
N VAL A 3 39.99 -49.01 5.57
CA VAL A 3 40.26 -48.02 4.51
C VAL A 3 39.27 -46.88 4.71
N THR A 4 39.76 -45.75 5.17
CA THR A 4 39.05 -44.47 5.23
C THR A 4 39.28 -43.76 3.91
N GLY A 5 38.19 -43.56 3.15
CA GLY A 5 38.19 -42.74 1.95
C GLY A 5 37.58 -41.36 2.26
N GLU A 6 38.41 -40.33 2.32
CA GLU A 6 37.98 -38.94 2.37
C GLU A 6 37.53 -38.49 0.98
N ALA A 7 36.26 -38.15 0.83
CA ALA A 7 35.72 -37.51 -0.36
C ALA A 7 35.90 -35.99 -0.22
N SER A 8 36.90 -35.44 -0.92
CA SER A 8 37.10 -34.02 -1.10
C SER A 8 36.01 -33.44 -2.01
N ALA A 9 35.05 -32.71 -1.45
CA ALA A 9 34.06 -31.95 -2.21
C ALA A 9 34.71 -30.66 -2.74
N GLN A 10 35.12 -30.65 -4.00
CA GLN A 10 35.50 -29.44 -4.71
C GLN A 10 34.25 -28.55 -4.92
N ARG A 11 34.20 -27.44 -4.21
CA ARG A 11 33.25 -26.36 -4.46
C ARG A 11 33.60 -25.73 -5.81
N ALA A 12 32.73 -25.94 -6.83
CA ALA A 12 32.83 -25.19 -8.08
C ALA A 12 32.61 -23.69 -7.78
N ALA A 13 33.57 -22.86 -8.18
CA ALA A 13 33.46 -21.41 -8.09
C ALA A 13 32.29 -20.94 -8.97
N ALA A 14 31.30 -20.32 -8.37
CA ALA A 14 30.19 -19.72 -9.09
C ALA A 14 30.72 -18.55 -9.94
N THR A 15 30.51 -18.62 -11.24
CA THR A 15 30.81 -17.52 -12.17
C THR A 15 29.94 -16.32 -11.78
N PRO A 16 30.50 -15.10 -11.63
CA PRO A 16 29.69 -13.94 -11.32
C PRO A 16 28.66 -13.71 -12.43
N LEU A 17 27.38 -13.59 -12.05
CA LEU A 17 26.33 -13.19 -12.97
C LEU A 17 26.65 -11.76 -13.44
N GLN A 18 27.07 -11.61 -14.70
CA GLN A 18 27.15 -10.29 -15.31
C GLN A 18 25.74 -9.74 -15.49
N ALA A 19 25.46 -8.62 -14.84
CA ALA A 19 24.23 -7.87 -15.05
C ALA A 19 24.19 -7.44 -16.52
N ARG A 20 23.35 -8.07 -17.32
CA ARG A 20 23.04 -7.57 -18.66
C ARG A 20 22.15 -6.34 -18.49
N SER A 21 22.46 -5.26 -19.21
CA SER A 21 21.63 -4.06 -19.21
C SER A 21 20.19 -4.45 -19.59
N ILE A 22 19.24 -4.11 -18.72
CA ILE A 22 17.82 -4.27 -19.01
C ILE A 22 17.46 -3.15 -19.99
N VAL A 23 17.40 -3.48 -21.26
CA VAL A 23 16.85 -2.56 -22.28
C VAL A 23 15.32 -2.64 -22.12
N ARG A 24 14.71 -1.50 -21.82
CA ARG A 24 13.26 -1.34 -21.76
C ARG A 24 12.66 -1.77 -23.10
N ALA A 25 11.92 -2.86 -23.14
CA ALA A 25 11.19 -3.23 -24.34
C ALA A 25 10.14 -2.14 -24.66
N PRO A 26 9.98 -1.73 -25.92
CA PRO A 26 8.89 -0.84 -26.28
C PRO A 26 7.56 -1.52 -25.98
N ALA A 27 6.61 -0.77 -25.43
CA ALA A 27 5.27 -1.28 -25.18
C ALA A 27 4.66 -1.81 -26.49
N PRO A 28 3.99 -2.99 -26.49
CA PRO A 28 3.35 -3.50 -27.69
C PRO A 28 2.30 -2.51 -28.17
N ALA A 29 2.32 -2.20 -29.47
CA ALA A 29 1.36 -1.31 -30.10
C ALA A 29 -0.05 -1.90 -30.02
N GLY A 30 -1.01 -1.18 -29.40
CA GLY A 30 -2.41 -1.58 -29.35
C GLY A 30 -2.93 -2.00 -27.97
N VAL A 31 -2.12 -1.91 -26.91
CA VAL A 31 -2.63 -1.89 -25.54
C VAL A 31 -2.90 -0.43 -25.23
N ASP A 32 -4.14 -0.08 -24.88
CA ASP A 32 -4.45 1.24 -24.32
C ASP A 32 -3.40 1.55 -23.27
N ALA A 33 -2.72 2.70 -23.40
CA ALA A 33 -1.60 3.03 -22.54
C ALA A 33 -2.05 2.87 -21.09
N PRO A 34 -1.48 1.96 -20.31
CA PRO A 34 -1.85 1.82 -18.92
C PRO A 34 -1.67 3.21 -18.31
N PHE A 35 -2.60 3.66 -17.48
CA PHE A 35 -2.55 4.94 -16.79
C PHE A 35 -1.10 5.26 -16.45
N ALA A 36 -0.58 6.36 -17.02
CA ALA A 36 0.83 6.68 -16.87
C ALA A 36 1.11 6.86 -15.37
N ILE A 37 1.72 5.85 -14.77
CA ILE A 37 2.10 5.91 -13.35
C ILE A 37 3.12 7.02 -13.24
N ALA A 38 2.79 8.06 -12.49
CA ALA A 38 3.71 9.16 -12.30
C ALA A 38 4.76 8.79 -11.23
N PRO A 39 6.04 9.12 -11.45
CA PRO A 39 7.07 8.93 -10.44
C PRO A 39 6.68 9.56 -9.09
N ARG A 40 7.03 8.89 -8.00
CA ARG A 40 6.75 9.32 -6.63
C ARG A 40 8.05 9.42 -5.85
N SER A 41 8.31 10.59 -5.28
CA SER A 41 9.51 10.83 -4.49
C SER A 41 9.27 11.87 -3.39
N GLY A 42 10.17 11.93 -2.42
CA GLY A 42 10.11 12.87 -1.31
C GLY A 42 9.07 12.51 -0.25
N ALA A 43 8.63 13.51 0.50
CA ALA A 43 7.67 13.30 1.60
C ALA A 43 6.29 12.94 1.05
N THR A 44 5.79 11.79 1.47
CA THR A 44 4.44 11.30 1.16
C THR A 44 3.71 10.94 2.46
N PRO A 45 3.37 11.93 3.31
CA PRO A 45 2.69 11.68 4.57
C PRO A 45 1.26 11.20 4.33
N TRP A 46 0.82 10.20 5.09
CA TRP A 46 -0.55 9.70 5.07
C TRP A 46 -1.26 10.01 6.38
N MET A 47 -2.53 10.41 6.27
CA MET A 47 -3.44 10.53 7.40
C MET A 47 -4.23 9.23 7.56
N ASN A 48 -4.27 8.69 8.78
CA ASN A 48 -5.06 7.51 9.11
C ASN A 48 -6.28 7.95 9.93
N LEU A 49 -7.46 7.94 9.31
CA LEU A 49 -8.74 8.23 9.94
C LEU A 49 -9.41 6.95 10.41
N LEU A 50 -10.06 7.01 11.56
CA LEU A 50 -10.91 5.94 12.08
C LEU A 50 -12.37 6.42 12.03
N CYS A 51 -13.17 5.85 11.14
CA CYS A 51 -14.53 6.29 10.84
C CYS A 51 -15.56 5.24 11.22
N LYS A 52 -16.54 5.63 11.99
CA LYS A 52 -17.56 4.77 12.57
C LYS A 52 -18.91 5.05 11.95
N PHE A 53 -19.61 4.00 11.52
CA PHE A 53 -21.00 4.10 11.08
C PHE A 53 -21.91 4.47 12.26
N ALA A 54 -22.93 5.28 12.02
CA ALA A 54 -23.80 5.78 13.08
C ALA A 54 -24.54 4.67 13.84
N ASP A 55 -24.82 3.55 13.18
CA ASP A 55 -25.54 2.40 13.74
C ASP A 55 -24.63 1.27 14.25
N VAL A 56 -23.30 1.41 14.16
CA VAL A 56 -22.33 0.41 14.62
C VAL A 56 -21.50 0.99 15.75
N ALA A 57 -21.76 0.54 16.98
CA ALA A 57 -21.07 1.05 18.16
C ALA A 57 -19.64 0.48 18.34
N ALA A 58 -19.34 -0.68 17.76
CA ALA A 58 -18.05 -1.35 17.91
C ALA A 58 -16.89 -0.52 17.38
N GLU A 59 -15.75 -0.58 18.07
CA GLU A 59 -14.48 0.03 17.68
C GLU A 59 -13.42 -1.09 17.66
N PRO A 60 -13.34 -1.87 16.55
CA PRO A 60 -12.58 -3.12 16.50
C PRO A 60 -11.06 -2.92 16.60
N ARG A 61 -10.59 -1.70 16.38
CA ARG A 61 -9.16 -1.32 16.48
C ARG A 61 -9.02 -0.08 17.35
N THR A 62 -8.00 -0.05 18.18
CA THR A 62 -7.64 1.19 18.87
C THR A 62 -6.82 2.09 17.95
N PRO A 63 -6.84 3.43 18.13
CA PRO A 63 -5.92 4.33 17.43
C PRO A 63 -4.45 3.91 17.59
N ALA A 64 -4.06 3.44 18.76
CA ALA A 64 -2.70 2.98 19.04
C ALA A 64 -2.33 1.73 18.21
N ALA A 65 -3.27 0.80 17.98
CA ALA A 65 -3.03 -0.36 17.13
C ALA A 65 -2.82 0.06 15.66
N VAL A 66 -3.58 1.02 15.15
CA VAL A 66 -3.36 1.59 13.80
C VAL A 66 -2.02 2.31 13.75
N GLN A 67 -1.69 3.10 14.74
CA GLN A 67 -0.39 3.77 14.81
C GLN A 67 0.79 2.78 14.81
N THR A 68 0.66 1.66 15.51
CA THR A 68 1.64 0.57 15.51
C THR A 68 1.80 -0.03 14.11
N MET A 69 0.70 -0.30 13.40
CA MET A 69 0.73 -0.78 12.02
C MET A 69 1.39 0.22 11.06
N MET A 70 1.25 1.53 11.31
CA MET A 70 1.79 2.60 10.45
C MET A 70 3.20 3.05 10.81
N ARG A 71 3.83 2.51 11.86
CA ARG A 71 5.12 2.98 12.38
C ARG A 71 6.27 2.97 11.37
N ALA A 72 7.28 3.82 11.64
CA ALA A 72 8.47 3.96 10.79
C ALA A 72 9.54 2.87 11.01
N THR A 73 9.33 1.98 11.98
CA THR A 73 10.21 0.83 12.27
C THR A 73 9.56 -0.46 11.76
N TYR A 74 10.40 -1.45 11.40
CA TYR A 74 9.89 -2.79 11.04
C TYR A 74 8.97 -3.34 12.13
N PRO A 75 7.86 -3.98 11.76
CA PRO A 75 7.32 -4.24 10.43
C PRO A 75 6.25 -3.21 9.97
N GLY A 76 6.30 -1.97 10.42
CA GLY A 76 5.29 -0.95 10.10
C GLY A 76 5.26 -0.52 8.64
N LEU A 77 4.11 0.00 8.19
CA LEU A 77 3.88 0.42 6.79
C LEU A 77 4.78 1.57 6.35
N ALA A 78 5.09 2.52 7.22
CA ALA A 78 6.04 3.58 6.88
C ALA A 78 7.45 3.02 6.63
N HIS A 79 7.88 2.00 7.39
CA HIS A 79 9.11 1.27 7.12
C HIS A 79 9.03 0.53 5.79
N TYR A 80 7.91 -0.19 5.54
CA TYR A 80 7.69 -0.98 4.33
C TYR A 80 7.86 -0.15 3.04
N PHE A 81 7.18 0.99 2.94
CA PHE A 81 7.27 1.85 1.76
C PHE A 81 8.62 2.53 1.63
N ARG A 82 9.22 2.98 2.73
CA ARG A 82 10.57 3.57 2.72
C ARG A 82 11.61 2.58 2.24
N GLU A 83 11.60 1.35 2.76
CA GLU A 83 12.53 0.29 2.35
C GLU A 83 12.27 -0.14 0.91
N GLY A 84 11.00 -0.42 0.57
CA GLY A 84 10.58 -0.85 -0.76
C GLY A 84 10.92 0.16 -1.86
N SER A 85 10.92 1.45 -1.53
CA SER A 85 11.30 2.54 -2.44
C SER A 85 12.80 2.89 -2.42
N TYR A 86 13.63 2.17 -1.69
CA TYR A 86 15.05 2.52 -1.49
C TYR A 86 15.24 3.93 -0.94
N ASN A 87 14.38 4.35 0.00
CA ASN A 87 14.29 5.70 0.58
C ASN A 87 13.92 6.81 -0.44
N THR A 88 13.37 6.48 -1.60
CA THR A 88 12.91 7.48 -2.59
C THR A 88 11.66 8.20 -2.08
N VAL A 89 10.76 7.52 -1.39
CA VAL A 89 9.65 8.16 -0.68
C VAL A 89 9.88 8.14 0.83
N ASP A 90 9.48 9.23 1.48
CA ASP A 90 9.48 9.34 2.94
C ASP A 90 8.03 9.32 3.46
N THR A 91 7.67 8.22 4.08
CA THR A 91 6.37 7.97 4.71
C THR A 91 6.43 8.05 6.23
N THR A 92 7.56 8.46 6.82
CA THR A 92 7.75 8.47 8.28
C THR A 92 6.81 9.42 9.02
N ASN A 93 6.25 10.41 8.32
CA ASN A 93 5.30 11.38 8.85
C ASN A 93 3.83 10.93 8.67
N MET A 94 3.54 9.63 8.76
CA MET A 94 2.17 9.15 8.85
C MET A 94 1.56 9.55 10.19
N VAL A 95 0.35 10.08 10.14
CA VAL A 95 -0.39 10.54 11.34
C VAL A 95 -1.64 9.69 11.53
N THR A 96 -1.87 9.23 12.76
CA THR A 96 -3.09 8.52 13.13
C THR A 96 -3.90 9.40 14.07
N VAL A 97 -5.19 9.54 13.80
CA VAL A 97 -6.10 10.25 14.70
C VAL A 97 -6.20 9.54 16.06
N THR A 98 -6.56 10.28 17.10
CA THR A 98 -6.60 9.77 18.47
C THR A 98 -7.93 9.14 18.88
N ARG A 99 -8.95 9.22 18.01
CA ARG A 99 -10.32 8.76 18.28
C ARG A 99 -11.01 8.27 17.02
N TRP A 100 -12.09 7.55 17.19
CA TRP A 100 -13.05 7.25 16.14
C TRP A 100 -13.97 8.46 15.90
N TYR A 101 -14.24 8.75 14.62
CA TYR A 101 -15.19 9.77 14.18
C TYR A 101 -16.48 9.11 13.73
N THR A 102 -17.62 9.50 14.31
CA THR A 102 -18.91 8.94 13.92
C THR A 102 -19.43 9.69 12.69
N MET A 103 -19.61 8.97 11.60
CA MET A 103 -20.24 9.47 10.38
C MET A 103 -21.77 9.62 10.57
N LEU A 104 -22.41 10.41 9.70
CA LEU A 104 -23.85 10.69 9.81
C LEU A 104 -24.74 9.50 9.43
N GLY A 105 -24.29 8.67 8.49
CA GLY A 105 -25.07 7.59 7.93
C GLY A 105 -24.92 6.25 8.66
N SER A 106 -25.96 5.43 8.55
CA SER A 106 -25.88 4.01 8.93
C SER A 106 -25.06 3.23 7.90
N ARG A 107 -24.49 2.09 8.31
CA ARG A 107 -23.74 1.22 7.40
C ARG A 107 -24.51 0.89 6.12
N ALA A 108 -25.78 0.50 6.27
CA ALA A 108 -26.64 0.15 5.14
C ALA A 108 -26.89 1.32 4.18
N SER A 109 -26.87 2.57 4.67
CA SER A 109 -27.12 3.75 3.84
C SER A 109 -25.97 4.10 2.91
N TYR A 110 -24.78 3.64 3.17
CA TYR A 110 -23.59 3.86 2.29
C TYR A 110 -23.53 2.80 1.18
N GLY A 111 -23.90 1.56 1.48
CA GLY A 111 -23.65 0.46 0.53
C GLY A 111 -22.17 0.39 0.13
N ALA A 112 -21.91 0.40 -1.18
CA ALA A 112 -20.57 0.45 -1.76
C ALA A 112 -20.20 1.83 -2.32
N ASP A 113 -20.85 2.90 -1.88
CA ASP A 113 -20.57 4.27 -2.31
C ASP A 113 -19.30 4.81 -1.64
N THR A 114 -18.16 4.54 -2.27
CA THR A 114 -16.85 4.97 -1.77
C THR A 114 -16.68 6.49 -1.76
N GLY A 115 -17.31 7.22 -2.67
CA GLY A 115 -17.31 8.69 -2.70
C GLY A 115 -17.97 9.26 -1.45
N ARG A 116 -19.15 8.80 -1.12
CA ARG A 116 -19.87 9.23 0.06
C ARG A 116 -19.19 8.80 1.37
N LEU A 117 -18.60 7.59 1.40
CA LEU A 117 -17.78 7.16 2.53
C LEU A 117 -16.59 8.09 2.77
N PHE A 118 -15.92 8.53 1.70
CA PHE A 118 -14.81 9.48 1.79
C PHE A 118 -15.29 10.84 2.32
N ASP A 119 -16.35 11.38 1.74
CA ASP A 119 -16.86 12.71 2.09
C ASP A 119 -17.32 12.77 3.55
N ASP A 120 -18.14 11.83 3.99
CA ASP A 120 -18.69 11.84 5.35
C ASP A 120 -17.61 11.53 6.41
N CYS A 121 -16.65 10.65 6.10
CA CYS A 121 -15.55 10.35 7.01
C CYS A 121 -14.62 11.56 7.17
N THR A 122 -14.22 12.21 6.08
CA THR A 122 -13.37 13.41 6.14
C THR A 122 -14.11 14.59 6.78
N ALA A 123 -15.42 14.77 6.49
CA ALA A 123 -16.22 15.81 7.13
C ALA A 123 -16.32 15.62 8.66
N ALA A 124 -16.44 14.38 9.13
CA ALA A 124 -16.48 14.08 10.56
C ALA A 124 -15.16 14.41 11.29
N ALA A 125 -14.03 14.42 10.58
CA ALA A 125 -12.69 14.72 11.11
C ALA A 125 -12.21 16.15 10.80
N ASP A 126 -12.96 16.96 10.05
CA ASP A 126 -12.56 18.23 9.46
C ASP A 126 -12.05 19.24 10.50
N ALA A 127 -12.66 19.26 11.70
CA ALA A 127 -12.24 20.17 12.78
C ALA A 127 -10.84 19.85 13.36
N ASP A 128 -10.37 18.63 13.18
CA ASP A 128 -9.12 18.15 13.80
C ASP A 128 -7.99 17.92 12.77
N VAL A 129 -8.33 17.90 11.46
CA VAL A 129 -7.39 17.48 10.40
C VAL A 129 -7.34 18.49 9.26
N HIS A 130 -6.16 19.03 8.99
CA HIS A 130 -5.90 19.84 7.79
C HIS A 130 -5.41 18.93 6.65
N PHE A 131 -6.33 18.51 5.78
CA PHE A 131 -6.11 17.49 4.75
C PHE A 131 -5.04 17.83 3.71
N PRO A 132 -4.89 19.07 3.20
CA PRO A 132 -3.91 19.39 2.17
C PRO A 132 -2.46 19.10 2.52
N THR A 133 -2.14 18.97 3.82
CA THR A 133 -0.81 18.59 4.30
C THR A 133 -0.42 17.16 3.93
N PHE A 134 -1.41 16.27 3.69
CA PHE A 134 -1.17 14.85 3.48
C PHE A 134 -1.14 14.51 1.99
N TYR A 135 -0.28 13.56 1.62
CA TYR A 135 -0.28 12.93 0.30
C TYR A 135 -1.50 12.03 0.14
N GLY A 136 -1.82 11.26 1.17
CA GLY A 136 -2.90 10.30 1.12
C GLY A 136 -3.70 10.20 2.42
N ILE A 137 -4.84 9.53 2.35
CA ILE A 137 -5.79 9.35 3.44
C ILE A 137 -6.22 7.88 3.49
N ASN A 138 -5.89 7.20 4.58
CA ASN A 138 -6.40 5.88 4.89
C ASN A 138 -7.67 6.01 5.74
N LEU A 139 -8.78 5.45 5.25
CA LEU A 139 -10.08 5.47 5.92
C LEU A 139 -10.34 4.09 6.52
N PHE A 140 -10.12 3.93 7.83
CA PHE A 140 -10.43 2.72 8.57
C PHE A 140 -11.87 2.75 9.05
N PHE A 141 -12.69 1.82 8.61
CA PHE A 141 -14.07 1.70 9.04
C PHE A 141 -14.23 0.64 10.14
N ASN A 142 -15.22 0.83 11.00
CA ASN A 142 -15.48 -0.06 12.13
C ASN A 142 -16.28 -1.32 11.76
N ASP A 143 -16.72 -1.44 10.51
CA ASP A 143 -17.38 -2.63 9.96
C ASP A 143 -17.07 -2.77 8.46
N SER A 144 -17.58 -3.82 7.82
CA SER A 144 -17.53 -3.98 6.37
C SER A 144 -18.58 -3.11 5.67
N PHE A 145 -18.27 -2.60 4.50
CA PHE A 145 -19.19 -1.82 3.63
C PHE A 145 -19.33 -2.45 2.24
N GLY A 146 -18.77 -3.63 2.05
CA GLY A 146 -18.75 -4.40 0.80
C GLY A 146 -17.93 -5.67 0.96
N CYS A 147 -17.49 -6.24 -0.15
CA CYS A 147 -16.66 -7.46 -0.14
C CYS A 147 -15.22 -7.22 0.30
N CYS A 148 -14.70 -6.04 0.03
CA CYS A 148 -13.25 -5.85 -0.13
C CYS A 148 -12.80 -4.49 0.42
N ALA A 149 -11.48 -4.31 0.54
CA ALA A 149 -10.86 -3.00 0.63
C ALA A 149 -10.74 -2.39 -0.78
N PHE A 150 -10.49 -1.10 -0.85
CA PHE A 150 -10.28 -0.37 -2.10
C PHE A 150 -9.18 0.67 -1.91
N GLY A 151 -8.43 0.95 -2.98
CA GLY A 151 -7.45 2.02 -3.03
C GLY A 151 -7.44 2.72 -4.38
N GLY A 152 -6.97 3.96 -4.42
CA GLY A 152 -6.86 4.71 -5.66
C GLY A 152 -6.47 6.17 -5.47
N MET A 153 -6.48 6.90 -6.58
CA MET A 153 -6.25 8.33 -6.62
C MET A 153 -7.58 9.06 -6.72
N LEU A 154 -7.86 9.97 -5.78
CA LEU A 154 -9.13 10.69 -5.73
C LEU A 154 -8.90 12.21 -5.77
N PRO A 155 -9.34 12.92 -6.83
CA PRO A 155 -9.41 14.38 -6.82
C PRO A 155 -10.49 14.84 -5.84
N ALA A 156 -10.14 15.71 -4.92
CA ALA A 156 -11.08 16.28 -3.95
C ALA A 156 -10.68 17.69 -3.53
N ARG A 157 -11.68 18.48 -3.11
CA ARG A 157 -11.47 19.79 -2.49
C ARG A 157 -11.62 19.67 -0.98
N LYS A 158 -10.54 19.88 -0.24
CA LYS A 158 -10.52 19.87 1.23
C LYS A 158 -9.82 21.14 1.73
N ASP A 159 -10.30 21.72 2.80
CA ASP A 159 -9.75 22.95 3.41
C ASP A 159 -9.54 24.08 2.37
N GLY A 160 -10.47 24.21 1.43
CA GLY A 160 -10.41 25.22 0.37
C GLY A 160 -9.40 24.96 -0.75
N GLN A 161 -8.70 23.83 -0.78
CA GLN A 161 -7.68 23.47 -1.77
C GLN A 161 -8.11 22.26 -2.60
N ASP A 162 -7.93 22.35 -3.93
CA ASP A 162 -8.11 21.23 -4.84
C ASP A 162 -6.83 20.41 -4.89
N LYS A 163 -6.93 19.10 -4.60
CA LYS A 163 -5.80 18.18 -4.59
C LYS A 163 -6.25 16.77 -4.96
N THR A 164 -5.35 16.03 -5.60
CA THR A 164 -5.54 14.58 -5.78
C THR A 164 -4.84 13.85 -4.65
N PHE A 165 -5.60 13.11 -3.86
CA PHE A 165 -5.12 12.30 -2.75
C PHE A 165 -4.99 10.84 -3.18
N GLY A 166 -3.99 10.12 -2.64
CA GLY A 166 -4.10 8.68 -2.53
C GLY A 166 -5.14 8.36 -1.45
N VAL A 167 -6.11 7.51 -1.75
CA VAL A 167 -7.17 7.18 -0.77
C VAL A 167 -7.31 5.68 -0.67
N THR A 168 -7.51 5.19 0.55
CA THR A 168 -7.84 3.80 0.80
C THR A 168 -9.13 3.69 1.63
N TRP A 169 -9.97 2.72 1.31
CA TRP A 169 -11.19 2.38 2.04
C TRP A 169 -11.01 1.00 2.66
N LEU A 170 -10.86 0.97 3.97
CA LEU A 170 -10.35 -0.15 4.74
C LEU A 170 -11.42 -0.68 5.71
N PRO A 171 -12.10 -1.78 5.38
CA PRO A 171 -13.05 -2.41 6.31
C PRO A 171 -12.35 -2.97 7.56
N SER A 172 -13.13 -3.31 8.57
CA SER A 172 -12.65 -3.69 9.89
C SER A 172 -11.70 -4.90 9.92
N PHE A 173 -11.73 -5.75 8.91
CA PHE A 173 -10.95 -7.00 8.85
C PHE A 173 -9.57 -6.87 8.18
N VAL A 174 -9.20 -5.68 7.66
CA VAL A 174 -7.93 -5.52 6.93
C VAL A 174 -6.71 -5.77 7.80
N GLU A 175 -5.67 -6.31 7.19
CA GLU A 175 -4.36 -6.54 7.76
C GLU A 175 -3.30 -5.70 7.02
N HIS A 176 -2.06 -5.73 7.49
CA HIS A 176 -0.96 -4.94 6.96
C HIS A 176 -0.79 -5.09 5.44
N ASN A 177 -0.79 -6.33 4.91
CA ASN A 177 -0.65 -6.60 3.48
C ASN A 177 -1.77 -5.96 2.65
N THR A 178 -3.01 -6.01 3.12
CA THR A 178 -4.16 -5.39 2.47
C THR A 178 -4.00 -3.87 2.45
N VAL A 179 -3.62 -3.27 3.57
CA VAL A 179 -3.37 -1.82 3.63
C VAL A 179 -2.22 -1.42 2.71
N ALA A 180 -1.13 -2.20 2.66
CA ALA A 180 -0.02 -1.97 1.74
C ALA A 180 -0.46 -2.04 0.26
N HIS A 181 -1.32 -3.01 -0.08
CA HIS A 181 -1.92 -3.16 -1.40
C HIS A 181 -2.74 -1.92 -1.79
N GLU A 182 -3.68 -1.53 -0.94
CA GLU A 182 -4.55 -0.38 -1.22
C GLU A 182 -3.76 0.95 -1.27
N MET A 183 -2.75 1.12 -0.42
CA MET A 183 -1.85 2.25 -0.52
C MET A 183 -1.04 2.23 -1.82
N GLY A 184 -0.69 1.05 -2.35
CA GLY A 184 -0.09 0.89 -3.68
C GLY A 184 -0.97 1.48 -4.78
N HIS A 185 -2.29 1.23 -4.75
CA HIS A 185 -3.25 1.91 -5.62
C HIS A 185 -3.29 3.42 -5.39
N GLY A 186 -3.15 3.86 -4.15
CA GLY A 186 -3.03 5.28 -3.80
C GLY A 186 -1.75 5.92 -4.32
N TYR A 187 -0.71 5.16 -4.62
CA TYR A 187 0.47 5.61 -5.38
C TYR A 187 0.27 5.53 -6.90
N GLY A 188 -0.81 4.93 -7.37
CA GLY A 188 -1.16 4.80 -8.79
C GLY A 188 -0.78 3.45 -9.40
N LEU A 189 -0.44 2.44 -8.61
CA LEU A 189 -0.12 1.10 -9.11
C LEU A 189 -1.40 0.36 -9.51
N PRO A 190 -1.40 -0.35 -10.65
CA PRO A 190 -2.44 -1.32 -11.00
C PRO A 190 -2.17 -2.65 -10.30
N HIS A 191 -3.13 -3.59 -10.42
CA HIS A 191 -2.88 -4.98 -10.06
C HIS A 191 -1.76 -5.59 -10.92
N SER A 192 -1.01 -6.52 -10.35
CA SER A 192 0.01 -7.28 -11.06
C SER A 192 -0.54 -8.59 -11.64
N GLY A 193 0.12 -9.07 -12.71
CA GLY A 193 -0.23 -10.34 -13.35
C GLY A 193 -1.24 -10.25 -14.50
N ALA A 194 -1.99 -9.17 -14.66
CA ALA A 194 -3.03 -9.01 -15.69
C ALA A 194 -2.54 -9.30 -17.12
N ALA A 195 -1.28 -8.97 -17.44
CA ALA A 195 -0.71 -9.17 -18.76
C ALA A 195 -0.30 -10.63 -19.06
N VAL A 196 -0.15 -11.49 -18.05
CA VAL A 196 0.48 -12.80 -18.19
C VAL A 196 -0.34 -13.98 -17.64
N GLY A 197 -1.57 -13.77 -17.24
CA GLY A 197 -2.37 -14.88 -16.73
C GLY A 197 -3.55 -14.51 -15.84
N GLY A 198 -3.91 -13.26 -15.79
CA GLY A 198 -5.03 -12.73 -15.01
C GLY A 198 -4.61 -11.83 -13.86
N GLU A 199 -5.53 -10.99 -13.43
CA GLU A 199 -5.33 -10.11 -12.27
C GLU A 199 -4.92 -10.91 -11.03
N TYR A 200 -4.04 -10.31 -10.22
CA TYR A 200 -3.51 -10.89 -8.99
C TYR A 200 -2.61 -12.14 -9.17
N ASN A 201 -2.19 -12.48 -10.37
CA ASN A 201 -1.44 -13.73 -10.61
C ASN A 201 0.07 -13.63 -10.30
N ASP A 202 0.51 -12.64 -9.54
CA ASP A 202 1.88 -12.52 -9.07
C ASP A 202 1.93 -12.66 -7.54
N ALA A 203 2.53 -13.76 -7.07
CA ALA A 203 2.65 -14.07 -5.65
C ALA A 203 3.78 -13.30 -4.96
N TRP A 204 4.65 -12.60 -5.71
CA TRP A 204 5.80 -11.86 -5.20
C TRP A 204 5.56 -10.36 -5.07
N ASP A 205 4.40 -9.90 -5.57
CA ASP A 205 4.04 -8.50 -5.56
C ASP A 205 2.88 -8.24 -4.60
N VAL A 206 3.01 -7.20 -3.80
CA VAL A 206 1.90 -6.73 -2.96
C VAL A 206 0.65 -6.36 -3.77
N MET A 207 0.81 -5.96 -5.05
CA MET A 207 -0.29 -5.67 -5.97
C MET A 207 -0.88 -6.93 -6.63
N GLY A 208 -0.44 -8.11 -6.24
CA GLY A 208 -0.91 -9.41 -6.70
C GLY A 208 -1.51 -10.25 -5.57
N SER A 209 -1.48 -11.58 -5.74
CA SER A 209 -1.87 -12.56 -4.73
C SER A 209 -0.75 -12.85 -3.73
N ALA A 210 -0.08 -11.80 -3.26
CA ALA A 210 1.11 -11.92 -2.44
C ALA A 210 0.92 -12.84 -1.24
N VAL A 211 1.84 -13.79 -1.09
CA VAL A 211 1.94 -14.59 0.13
C VAL A 211 2.46 -13.68 1.24
N CYS A 212 1.83 -13.71 2.40
CA CYS A 212 2.28 -12.92 3.52
C CYS A 212 3.14 -13.73 4.50
N GLY A 213 4.17 -13.07 5.03
CA GLY A 213 4.79 -13.49 6.27
C GLY A 213 3.87 -13.19 7.45
N VAL A 214 4.02 -13.93 8.55
CA VAL A 214 3.25 -13.67 9.76
C VAL A 214 4.14 -12.98 10.79
N ASP A 215 3.74 -11.82 11.23
CA ASP A 215 4.31 -11.11 12.37
C ASP A 215 3.29 -11.12 13.51
N GLN A 216 3.72 -11.42 14.73
CA GLN A 216 2.81 -11.58 15.87
C GLN A 216 2.13 -10.27 16.29
N GLU A 217 2.71 -9.13 15.93
CA GLU A 217 2.21 -7.82 16.34
C GLU A 217 1.24 -7.20 15.33
N ILE A 218 1.48 -7.44 14.02
CA ILE A 218 0.69 -6.82 12.94
C ILE A 218 0.09 -7.82 11.94
N ALA A 219 0.10 -9.09 12.28
CA ALA A 219 -0.42 -10.20 11.49
C ALA A 219 0.29 -10.39 10.14
N CYS A 220 -0.42 -10.37 9.02
CA CYS A 220 0.10 -10.68 7.70
C CYS A 220 0.92 -9.52 7.11
N VAL A 221 2.23 -9.60 7.16
CA VAL A 221 3.13 -8.67 6.46
C VAL A 221 3.18 -9.03 4.98
N GLY A 222 2.84 -8.09 4.11
CA GLY A 222 2.79 -8.32 2.66
C GLY A 222 4.15 -8.59 2.03
N ALA A 223 4.15 -9.22 0.85
CA ALA A 223 5.32 -9.27 -0.01
C ALA A 223 5.76 -7.86 -0.43
N GLY A 224 6.97 -7.74 -0.95
CA GLY A 224 7.46 -6.47 -1.50
C GLY A 224 6.73 -6.06 -2.77
N THR A 225 7.14 -4.93 -3.33
CA THR A 225 6.72 -4.49 -4.66
C THR A 225 7.73 -4.99 -5.69
N ILE A 226 7.28 -5.56 -6.80
CA ILE A 226 8.17 -6.07 -7.86
C ILE A 226 8.92 -4.93 -8.58
N ALA A 227 10.01 -5.29 -9.26
CA ALA A 227 10.86 -4.32 -9.95
C ALA A 227 10.11 -3.48 -11.00
N PHE A 228 9.15 -4.08 -11.71
CA PHE A 228 8.32 -3.36 -12.69
C PHE A 228 7.55 -2.19 -12.06
N HIS A 229 6.89 -2.42 -10.93
CA HIS A 229 6.15 -1.37 -10.20
C HIS A 229 7.08 -0.33 -9.58
N LYS A 230 8.23 -0.76 -9.05
CA LYS A 230 9.25 0.16 -8.52
C LYS A 230 9.82 1.07 -9.62
N ASP A 231 10.10 0.53 -10.80
CA ASP A 231 10.56 1.31 -11.96
C ASP A 231 9.49 2.31 -12.41
N ALA A 232 8.23 1.87 -12.52
CA ALA A 232 7.12 2.73 -12.88
C ALA A 232 6.93 3.91 -11.91
N LEU A 233 7.15 3.68 -10.60
CA LEU A 233 7.12 4.73 -9.56
C LEU A 233 8.41 5.57 -9.51
N GLY A 234 9.42 5.25 -10.33
CA GLY A 234 10.70 5.95 -10.32
C GLY A 234 11.57 5.64 -9.09
N TRP A 235 11.33 4.50 -8.45
CA TRP A 235 12.09 4.08 -7.25
C TRP A 235 13.40 3.36 -7.60
N ILE A 236 13.53 2.86 -8.82
CA ILE A 236 14.78 2.29 -9.30
C ILE A 236 15.57 3.39 -10.00
N ALA A 237 16.79 3.64 -9.53
CA ALA A 237 17.67 4.60 -10.18
C ALA A 237 17.95 4.16 -11.64
N PRO A 238 17.97 5.08 -12.61
CA PRO A 238 18.42 4.75 -13.95
C PRO A 238 19.79 4.10 -13.89
N ALA A 239 20.00 3.00 -14.64
CA ALA A 239 21.32 2.41 -14.75
C ALA A 239 22.28 3.52 -15.20
N CYS A 240 23.40 3.66 -14.50
CA CYS A 240 24.47 4.55 -14.96
C CYS A 240 24.90 4.08 -16.36
N ALA A 241 24.69 4.95 -17.34
CA ALA A 241 25.07 4.71 -18.74
C ALA A 241 26.59 4.67 -18.89
#